data_f3eb9b276283d2f15660c6dc9f3eb297
#
_entry.id   f3eb9b276283d2f15660c6dc9f3eb297
#
_cell.length_a   1.000
_cell.length_b   1.000
_cell.length_c   1.000
_cell.angle_alpha   90.00
_cell.angle_beta   90.00
_cell.angle_gamma   90.00
#
_symmetry.space_group_name_H-M   'P 1'
#
loop_
_entity.id
_entity.type
_entity.pdbx_description
1 polymer ?
#
loop_
_entity_poly.entity_id
_entity_poly.type
_entity_poly.pdbx_seq_one_letter_code
_entity_poly.pdbx_strand_id
1 'polypeptide(L)'
;MECIYSSFKYCAQATSVSTHANEVIRERVGVCQDFAHAMTAYCRSLGIPTRYVSGYLLDNYCDDNLRGNEASHAWVDIYLGTYGWIGLDTTNRTIIDDTYIILAFGRDYGDVAPVIGTYYGSGANTLKISVQVDRLD
;
A
#
# COMPACT_ATOMS: atom_id res chain seq x y z
N MET A 1 -1.36 -13.01 -2.98
CA MET A 1 -0.15 -12.19 -3.22
C MET A 1 0.44 -12.46 -4.60
N GLU A 2 0.90 -13.67 -4.89
CA GLU A 2 1.56 -14.05 -6.15
C GLU A 2 0.78 -13.63 -7.41
N CYS A 3 -0.52 -13.88 -7.43
CA CYS A 3 -1.37 -13.52 -8.58
C CYS A 3 -1.37 -12.02 -8.87
N ILE A 4 -1.42 -11.17 -7.84
CA ILE A 4 -1.38 -9.70 -8.02
C ILE A 4 0.00 -9.30 -8.54
N TYR A 5 1.07 -9.76 -7.89
CA TYR A 5 2.43 -9.44 -8.28
C TYR A 5 2.74 -9.78 -9.75
N SER A 6 2.33 -10.98 -10.19
CA SER A 6 2.64 -11.50 -11.54
C SER A 6 1.71 -10.98 -12.63
N SER A 7 0.48 -10.59 -12.30
CA SER A 7 -0.55 -10.24 -13.28
C SER A 7 -0.86 -8.75 -13.36
N PHE A 8 -0.48 -7.97 -12.34
CA PHE A 8 -0.76 -6.53 -12.29
C PHE A 8 0.51 -5.75 -12.65
N LYS A 9 0.32 -4.71 -13.44
CA LYS A 9 1.40 -3.80 -13.84
C LYS A 9 1.51 -2.65 -12.86
N TYR A 10 2.68 -2.48 -12.23
CA TYR A 10 2.94 -1.28 -11.44
C TYR A 10 3.13 -0.08 -12.36
N CYS A 11 2.34 0.97 -12.15
CA CYS A 11 2.39 2.18 -12.97
C CYS A 11 1.98 3.39 -12.14
N ALA A 12 2.95 4.23 -11.81
CA ALA A 12 2.69 5.52 -11.18
C ALA A 12 1.80 6.38 -12.09
N GLN A 13 0.87 7.12 -11.48
CA GLN A 13 -0.07 8.01 -12.17
C GLN A 13 -1.17 7.31 -13.01
N ALA A 14 -1.24 5.97 -13.03
CA ALA A 14 -2.31 5.25 -13.72
C ALA A 14 -3.65 5.32 -12.98
N THR A 15 -3.60 5.58 -11.68
CA THR A 15 -4.75 5.60 -10.77
C THR A 15 -4.69 6.83 -9.87
N SER A 16 -5.77 7.07 -9.14
CA SER A 16 -5.87 8.12 -8.12
C SER A 16 -6.26 7.50 -6.78
N VAL A 17 -6.14 8.26 -5.70
CA VAL A 17 -6.55 7.81 -4.35
C VAL A 17 -8.04 7.44 -4.25
N SER A 18 -8.85 7.85 -5.22
CA SER A 18 -10.28 7.53 -5.31
C SER A 18 -10.61 6.37 -6.25
N THR A 19 -9.61 5.75 -6.89
CA THR A 19 -9.84 4.61 -7.79
C THR A 19 -10.35 3.41 -6.99
N HIS A 20 -11.46 2.83 -7.44
CA HIS A 20 -12.07 1.71 -6.76
C HIS A 20 -11.32 0.38 -7.02
N ALA A 21 -11.27 -0.49 -6.00
CA ALA A 21 -10.62 -1.81 -6.12
C ALA A 21 -11.13 -2.65 -7.30
N ASN A 22 -12.42 -2.56 -7.64
CA ASN A 22 -13.00 -3.27 -8.78
C ASN A 22 -12.40 -2.83 -10.12
N GLU A 23 -12.09 -1.55 -10.26
CA GLU A 23 -11.44 -1.00 -11.45
C GLU A 23 -10.01 -1.49 -11.54
N VAL A 24 -9.26 -1.42 -10.44
CA VAL A 24 -7.88 -1.94 -10.35
C VAL A 24 -7.83 -3.43 -10.70
N ILE A 25 -8.77 -4.23 -10.17
CA ILE A 25 -8.85 -5.68 -10.44
C ILE A 25 -9.13 -5.95 -11.93
N ARG A 26 -9.97 -5.14 -12.56
CA ARG A 26 -10.31 -5.28 -13.98
C ARG A 26 -9.16 -4.89 -14.88
N GLU A 27 -8.57 -3.71 -14.65
CA GLU A 27 -7.51 -3.14 -15.49
C GLU A 27 -6.13 -3.72 -15.19
N ARG A 28 -5.93 -4.28 -13.99
CA ARG A 28 -4.67 -4.87 -13.50
C ARG A 28 -3.49 -3.90 -13.60
N VAL A 29 -3.74 -2.64 -13.27
CA VAL A 29 -2.73 -1.58 -13.26
C VAL A 29 -2.95 -0.69 -12.04
N GLY A 30 -1.86 -0.20 -11.45
CA GLY A 30 -1.94 0.69 -10.30
C GLY A 30 -0.63 0.79 -9.54
N VAL A 31 -0.72 1.28 -8.31
CA VAL A 31 0.39 1.43 -7.37
C VAL A 31 0.17 0.57 -6.11
N CYS A 32 1.06 0.69 -5.12
CA CYS A 32 1.00 -0.09 -3.88
C CYS A 32 -0.37 -0.01 -3.17
N GLN A 33 -0.97 1.18 -3.09
CA GLN A 33 -2.31 1.39 -2.55
C GLN A 33 -3.36 0.53 -3.26
N ASP A 34 -3.32 0.51 -4.59
CA ASP A 34 -4.29 -0.21 -5.42
C ASP A 34 -4.14 -1.73 -5.25
N PHE A 35 -2.90 -2.21 -5.19
CA PHE A 35 -2.60 -3.62 -5.00
C PHE A 35 -3.02 -4.10 -3.61
N ALA A 36 -2.81 -3.27 -2.59
CA ALA A 36 -3.30 -3.54 -1.23
C ALA A 36 -4.84 -3.58 -1.18
N HIS A 37 -5.53 -2.67 -1.88
CA HIS A 37 -6.99 -2.70 -1.98
C HIS A 37 -7.50 -3.93 -2.73
N ALA A 38 -6.88 -4.32 -3.84
CA ALA A 38 -7.23 -5.53 -4.57
C ALA A 38 -7.06 -6.79 -3.70
N MET A 39 -5.93 -6.90 -2.98
CA MET A 39 -5.69 -8.01 -2.06
C MET A 39 -6.71 -8.03 -0.91
N THR A 40 -7.02 -6.87 -0.33
CA THR A 40 -8.04 -6.72 0.70
C THR A 40 -9.41 -7.21 0.20
N ALA A 41 -9.80 -6.83 -1.01
CA ALA A 41 -11.05 -7.27 -1.62
C ALA A 41 -11.09 -8.79 -1.82
N TYR A 42 -10.02 -9.38 -2.35
CA TYR A 42 -9.93 -10.84 -2.51
C TYR A 42 -10.01 -11.58 -1.18
N CYS A 43 -9.25 -11.17 -0.17
CA CYS A 43 -9.25 -11.82 1.12
C CYS A 43 -10.62 -11.73 1.81
N ARG A 44 -11.24 -10.56 1.81
CA ARG A 44 -12.55 -10.34 2.42
C ARG A 44 -13.65 -11.10 1.70
N SER A 45 -13.59 -11.25 0.38
CA SER A 45 -14.55 -12.07 -0.38
C SER A 45 -14.49 -13.55 -0.01
N LEU A 46 -13.36 -14.02 0.51
CA LEU A 46 -13.15 -15.36 1.02
C LEU A 46 -13.40 -15.50 2.53
N GLY A 47 -13.88 -14.43 3.19
CA GLY A 47 -14.09 -14.41 4.63
C GLY A 47 -12.80 -14.33 5.47
N ILE A 48 -11.68 -14.00 4.87
CA ILE A 48 -10.40 -13.84 5.59
C ILE A 48 -10.33 -12.41 6.16
N PRO A 49 -10.25 -12.23 7.49
CA PRO A 49 -10.09 -10.91 8.08
C PRO A 49 -8.82 -10.25 7.58
N THR A 50 -8.95 -9.04 7.05
CA THR A 50 -7.88 -8.32 6.40
C THR A 50 -7.97 -6.84 6.73
N ARG A 51 -6.85 -6.22 7.03
CA ARG A 51 -6.72 -4.79 7.25
C ARG A 51 -5.70 -4.18 6.29
N TYR A 52 -5.98 -2.99 5.87
CA TYR A 52 -5.07 -2.17 5.09
C TYR A 52 -4.02 -1.57 6.02
N VAL A 53 -2.77 -1.51 5.60
CA VAL A 53 -1.66 -0.95 6.36
C VAL A 53 -0.99 0.14 5.55
N SER A 54 -0.76 1.28 6.18
CA SER A 54 0.07 2.36 5.67
C SER A 54 1.36 2.45 6.47
N GLY A 55 2.47 2.66 5.79
CA GLY A 55 3.77 2.74 6.43
C GLY A 55 4.87 3.20 5.50
N TYR A 56 6.11 2.90 5.88
CA TYR A 56 7.31 3.21 5.11
C TYR A 56 8.16 1.97 4.92
N LEU A 57 8.95 1.96 3.86
CA LEU A 57 10.03 1.01 3.63
C LEU A 57 11.36 1.64 4.00
N LEU A 58 12.22 0.86 4.64
CA LEU A 58 13.62 1.23 4.76
C LEU A 58 14.23 1.19 3.35
N ASP A 59 14.82 2.30 2.93
CA ASP A 59 15.53 2.40 1.67
C ASP A 59 16.84 1.63 1.77
N ASN A 60 16.82 0.40 1.29
CA ASN A 60 18.04 -0.38 1.12
C ASN A 60 18.65 0.04 -0.22
N TYR A 61 19.63 0.91 -0.20
CA TYR A 61 20.39 1.44 -1.34
C TYR A 61 20.92 0.40 -2.35
N CYS A 62 20.61 -0.87 -2.14
CA CYS A 62 21.10 -2.01 -2.93
C CYS A 62 20.00 -2.72 -3.73
N ASP A 63 18.74 -2.33 -3.63
CA ASP A 63 17.65 -3.00 -4.37
C ASP A 63 16.84 -2.00 -5.20
N ASP A 64 17.36 -1.70 -6.40
CA ASP A 64 16.69 -0.87 -7.42
C ASP A 64 15.32 -1.44 -7.87
N ASN A 65 14.94 -2.62 -7.39
CA ASN A 65 13.68 -3.28 -7.76
C ASN A 65 12.56 -3.04 -6.76
N LEU A 66 12.84 -2.47 -5.57
CA LEU A 66 11.82 -2.14 -4.58
C LEU A 66 10.92 -1.01 -5.10
N ARG A 67 9.62 -1.28 -5.12
CA ARG A 67 8.61 -0.32 -5.55
C ARG A 67 7.98 0.34 -4.32
N GLY A 68 7.80 1.66 -4.36
CA GLY A 68 7.10 2.42 -3.31
C GLY A 68 7.99 2.91 -2.18
N ASN A 69 9.31 2.97 -2.35
CA ASN A 69 10.26 3.53 -1.37
C ASN A 69 10.36 5.07 -1.41
N GLU A 70 9.89 5.71 -2.48
CA GLU A 70 9.98 7.18 -2.67
C GLU A 70 8.93 7.97 -1.88
N ALA A 71 7.92 7.29 -1.30
CA ALA A 71 6.80 7.90 -0.59
C ALA A 71 6.27 6.92 0.48
N SER A 72 5.09 7.22 1.04
CA SER A 72 4.41 6.23 1.89
C SER A 72 4.10 4.96 1.09
N HIS A 73 4.25 3.82 1.73
CA HIS A 73 3.97 2.51 1.16
C HIS A 73 2.70 1.91 1.76
N ALA A 74 2.11 0.94 1.04
CA ALA A 74 0.89 0.28 1.47
C ALA A 74 0.97 -1.23 1.23
N TRP A 75 0.44 -1.98 2.20
CA TRP A 75 0.33 -3.43 2.15
C TRP A 75 -0.90 -3.91 2.91
N VAL A 76 -1.03 -5.19 3.13
CA VAL A 76 -2.14 -5.76 3.89
C VAL A 76 -1.64 -6.65 5.01
N ASP A 77 -2.36 -6.65 6.13
CA ASP A 77 -2.26 -7.72 7.10
C ASP A 77 -3.47 -8.62 6.98
N ILE A 78 -3.24 -9.92 6.97
CA ILE A 78 -4.27 -10.96 6.97
C ILE A 78 -4.24 -11.73 8.27
N TYR A 79 -5.40 -12.13 8.79
CA TYR A 79 -5.50 -12.91 10.01
C TYR A 79 -5.63 -14.40 9.69
N LEU A 80 -4.67 -15.19 10.12
CA LEU A 80 -4.59 -16.63 9.87
C LEU A 80 -4.81 -17.47 11.15
N GLY A 81 -5.84 -17.12 11.93
CA GLY A 81 -6.20 -17.89 13.11
C GLY A 81 -5.07 -18.00 14.13
N THR A 82 -4.56 -19.23 14.35
CA THR A 82 -3.51 -19.47 15.33
C THR A 82 -2.18 -18.79 15.03
N TYR A 83 -1.93 -18.41 13.79
CA TYR A 83 -0.72 -17.67 13.38
C TYR A 83 -0.83 -16.15 13.59
N GLY A 84 -2.05 -15.67 13.94
CA GLY A 84 -2.28 -14.24 14.12
C GLY A 84 -2.29 -13.44 12.83
N TRP A 85 -1.88 -12.18 12.93
CA TRP A 85 -1.78 -11.26 11.80
C TRP A 85 -0.45 -11.43 11.07
N ILE A 86 -0.50 -11.57 9.76
CA ILE A 86 0.68 -11.67 8.89
C ILE A 86 0.60 -10.58 7.84
N GLY A 87 1.64 -9.76 7.77
CA GLY A 87 1.76 -8.70 6.78
C GLY A 87 2.26 -9.23 5.43
N LEU A 88 1.60 -8.80 4.36
CA LEU A 88 1.91 -9.21 2.98
C LEU A 88 1.99 -7.98 2.07
N ASP A 89 3.18 -7.71 1.55
CA ASP A 89 3.37 -6.70 0.51
C ASP A 89 3.13 -7.32 -0.88
N THR A 90 2.00 -6.98 -1.45
CA THR A 90 1.60 -7.43 -2.79
C THR A 90 2.38 -6.77 -3.91
N THR A 91 2.97 -5.61 -3.64
CA THR A 91 3.74 -4.82 -4.61
C THR A 91 5.13 -5.40 -4.82
N ASN A 92 5.76 -5.84 -3.72
CA ASN A 92 7.13 -6.38 -3.73
C ASN A 92 7.17 -7.89 -3.53
N ARG A 93 6.01 -8.55 -3.39
CA ARG A 93 5.87 -10.00 -3.20
C ARG A 93 6.58 -10.50 -1.93
N THR A 94 6.54 -9.72 -0.87
CA THR A 94 7.30 -9.99 0.35
C THR A 94 6.37 -10.18 1.54
N ILE A 95 6.74 -11.05 2.48
CA ILE A 95 6.19 -11.05 3.83
C ILE A 95 6.91 -9.95 4.61
N ILE A 96 6.14 -9.15 5.35
CA ILE A 96 6.66 -8.00 6.09
C ILE A 96 7.71 -8.45 7.11
N ASP A 97 8.82 -7.74 7.16
CA ASP A 97 9.94 -7.94 8.06
C ASP A 97 10.34 -6.63 8.77
N ASP A 98 11.54 -6.55 9.32
CA ASP A 98 12.06 -5.40 10.06
C ASP A 98 12.46 -4.20 9.19
N THR A 99 12.33 -4.33 7.88
CA THR A 99 12.52 -3.20 6.94
C THR A 99 11.24 -2.39 6.72
N TYR A 100 10.10 -2.83 7.28
CA TYR A 100 8.81 -2.17 7.16
C TYR A 100 8.43 -1.43 8.44
N ILE A 101 8.12 -0.15 8.33
CA ILE A 101 7.69 0.70 9.45
C ILE A 101 6.19 0.93 9.33
N ILE A 102 5.43 0.36 10.26
CA ILE A 102 3.97 0.51 10.31
C ILE A 102 3.63 1.87 10.93
N LEU A 103 2.80 2.65 10.24
CA LEU A 103 2.24 3.89 10.74
C LEU A 103 0.81 3.73 11.23
N ALA A 104 -0.04 3.09 10.43
CA ALA A 104 -1.46 2.97 10.74
C ALA A 104 -2.10 1.75 10.09
N PHE A 105 -3.17 1.27 10.72
CA PHE A 105 -4.05 0.23 10.21
C PHE A 105 -5.44 0.80 9.94
N GLY A 106 -6.09 0.36 8.86
CA GLY A 106 -7.44 0.77 8.53
C GLY A 106 -8.23 -0.27 7.74
N ARG A 107 -9.47 0.05 7.45
CA ARG A 107 -10.29 -0.76 6.53
C ARG A 107 -9.83 -0.59 5.08
N ASP A 108 -9.38 0.62 4.77
CA ASP A 108 -8.90 1.05 3.46
C ASP A 108 -8.01 2.31 3.62
N TYR A 109 -7.57 2.88 2.51
CA TYR A 109 -6.76 4.09 2.50
C TYR A 109 -7.44 5.29 3.21
N GLY A 110 -8.77 5.41 3.12
CA GLY A 110 -9.50 6.53 3.71
C GLY A 110 -9.35 6.61 5.23
N ASP A 111 -9.17 5.48 5.92
CA ASP A 111 -8.96 5.43 7.37
C ASP A 111 -7.52 5.84 7.77
N VAL A 112 -6.56 5.75 6.87
CA VAL A 112 -5.12 5.88 7.18
C VAL A 112 -4.40 6.88 6.28
N ALA A 113 -5.14 7.73 5.58
CA ALA A 113 -4.54 8.75 4.72
C ALA A 113 -3.58 9.64 5.53
N PRO A 114 -2.31 9.77 5.13
CA PRO A 114 -1.29 10.42 5.94
C PRO A 114 -1.54 11.93 6.12
N VAL A 115 -2.28 12.53 5.19
CA VAL A 115 -2.69 13.94 5.27
C VAL A 115 -4.13 14.05 4.83
N ILE A 116 -4.98 14.60 5.69
CA ILE A 116 -6.36 14.99 5.38
C ILE A 116 -6.51 16.45 5.77
N GLY A 117 -7.04 17.27 4.85
CA GLY A 117 -7.27 18.68 5.13
C GLY A 117 -8.31 19.29 4.20
N THR A 118 -8.83 20.42 4.62
CA THR A 118 -9.73 21.25 3.83
C THR A 118 -9.10 22.63 3.70
N TYR A 119 -9.10 23.17 2.48
CA TYR A 119 -8.68 24.55 2.28
C TYR A 119 -9.81 25.33 1.61
N TYR A 120 -9.83 26.64 1.84
CA TYR A 120 -10.77 27.57 1.21
C TYR A 120 -9.99 28.46 0.25
N GLY A 121 -10.36 28.42 -1.02
CA GLY A 121 -9.71 29.25 -2.06
C GLY A 121 -10.00 28.74 -3.47
N SER A 122 -9.66 29.54 -4.48
CA SER A 122 -9.81 29.21 -5.91
C SER A 122 -8.50 28.84 -6.60
N GLY A 123 -7.40 28.75 -5.86
CA GLY A 123 -6.09 28.39 -6.38
C GLY A 123 -5.88 26.90 -6.56
N ALA A 124 -5.05 26.48 -7.51
CA ALA A 124 -4.55 25.12 -7.58
C ALA A 124 -3.64 24.84 -6.37
N ASN A 125 -3.77 23.66 -5.77
CA ASN A 125 -2.85 23.22 -4.74
C ASN A 125 -1.87 22.19 -5.32
N THR A 126 -0.69 22.16 -4.78
CA THR A 126 0.34 21.17 -5.11
C THR A 126 0.86 20.57 -3.82
N LEU A 127 0.73 19.25 -3.70
CA LEU A 127 1.31 18.49 -2.61
C LEU A 127 2.67 17.91 -3.06
N LYS A 128 3.72 18.20 -2.31
CA LYS A 128 5.02 17.54 -2.47
C LYS A 128 5.28 16.68 -1.25
N ILE A 129 5.62 15.42 -1.48
CA ILE A 129 5.94 14.47 -0.43
C ILE A 129 7.39 14.02 -0.63
N SER A 130 8.14 13.97 0.46
CA SER A 130 9.48 13.39 0.49
C SER A 130 9.59 12.57 1.77
N VAL A 131 10.07 11.37 1.65
CA VAL A 131 10.25 10.43 2.76
C VAL A 131 11.69 9.96 2.73
N GLN A 132 12.34 10.00 3.89
CA GLN A 132 13.66 9.41 4.11
C GLN A 132 13.58 8.53 5.34
N VAL A 133 14.04 7.30 5.21
CA VAL A 133 14.05 6.32 6.30
C VAL A 133 15.46 5.80 6.45
N ASP A 134 16.06 6.10 7.59
CA ASP A 134 17.43 5.69 7.92
C ASP A 134 17.41 4.73 9.10
N ARG A 135 18.30 3.71 9.08
CA ARG A 135 18.55 2.86 10.23
C ARG A 135 19.47 3.57 11.18
N LEU A 136 19.07 3.66 12.45
CA LEU A 136 19.95 4.17 13.51
C LEU A 136 20.72 2.99 14.10
N ASP A 137 22.03 3.07 14.12
CA ASP A 137 22.93 2.10 14.76
C ASP A 137 22.84 2.14 16.29
#